data_1cea763033c368740d008ddb32eee2b9
#
_entry.id   1cea763033c368740d008ddb32eee2b9
#
_cell.length_a   1.000
_cell.length_b   1.000
_cell.length_c   1.000
_cell.angle_alpha   90.00
_cell.angle_beta   90.00
_cell.angle_gamma   90.00
#
_symmetry.space_group_name_H-M   'P 1'
#
loop_
_entity.id
_entity.type
_entity.pdbx_description
1 polymer ?
#
loop_
_entity_poly.entity_id
_entity_poly.type
_entity_poly.pdbx_seq_one_letter_code
_entity_poly.pdbx_strand_id
1 'polypeptide(L)'
;MPNPIVHFEIPADDVTRAQTFYQNVFGWKIKQMPMPAGGLEYYGVTTRKDGEAGINGGLMKRNMPGQPFANYVAVKSIDDFLGKVTANGGSVIMPRQEIAPGMGSIAVFKDTEENMMGLYQPSKQEMKKAPAKKAKKAKKAKKRR
;
A
#
# COMPACT_ATOMS: atom_id res chain seq x y z
N MET A 1 6.02 10.77 15.54
CA MET A 1 4.79 10.66 14.72
C MET A 1 4.56 9.20 14.39
N PRO A 2 3.36 8.66 14.64
CA PRO A 2 3.06 7.29 14.26
C PRO A 2 3.04 7.12 12.74
N ASN A 3 3.35 5.92 12.28
CA ASN A 3 3.36 5.57 10.86
C ASN A 3 1.98 5.04 10.45
N PRO A 4 1.33 5.64 9.44
CA PRO A 4 -0.03 5.25 9.06
C PRO A 4 -0.05 4.00 8.19
N ILE A 5 -1.16 3.27 8.23
CA ILE A 5 -1.52 2.30 7.20
C ILE A 5 -2.04 3.07 6.00
N VAL A 6 -1.46 2.87 4.82
CA VAL A 6 -1.75 3.65 3.61
C VAL A 6 -2.23 2.83 2.44
N HIS A 7 -2.19 1.51 2.54
CA HIS A 7 -2.49 0.60 1.44
C HIS A 7 -2.91 -0.76 1.97
N PHE A 8 -3.82 -1.43 1.28
CA PHE A 8 -4.15 -2.82 1.53
C PHE A 8 -3.99 -3.65 0.25
N GLU A 9 -3.79 -4.96 0.39
CA GLU A 9 -3.79 -5.89 -0.75
C GLU A 9 -4.71 -7.06 -0.48
N ILE A 10 -5.59 -7.33 -1.45
CA ILE A 10 -6.52 -8.44 -1.41
C ILE A 10 -6.06 -9.49 -2.42
N PRO A 11 -5.59 -10.66 -1.96
CA PRO A 11 -5.28 -11.76 -2.86
C PRO A 11 -6.55 -12.48 -3.31
N ALA A 12 -6.61 -12.91 -4.55
CA ALA A 12 -7.75 -13.60 -5.11
C ALA A 12 -7.32 -14.79 -5.98
N ASP A 13 -8.03 -15.89 -5.88
CA ASP A 13 -7.83 -17.03 -6.77
C ASP A 13 -8.39 -16.75 -8.17
N ASP A 14 -9.49 -16.04 -8.23
CA ASP A 14 -10.12 -15.55 -9.45
C ASP A 14 -10.33 -14.04 -9.34
N VAL A 15 -9.46 -13.28 -9.98
CA VAL A 15 -9.46 -11.81 -9.90
C VAL A 15 -10.74 -11.22 -10.50
N THR A 16 -11.23 -11.74 -11.61
CA THR A 16 -12.46 -11.25 -12.26
C THR A 16 -13.68 -11.43 -11.34
N ARG A 17 -13.78 -12.58 -10.70
CA ARG A 17 -14.85 -12.87 -9.74
C ARG A 17 -14.77 -11.94 -8.52
N ALA A 18 -13.60 -11.74 -7.96
CA ALA A 18 -13.38 -10.82 -6.84
C ALA A 18 -13.70 -9.37 -7.23
N GLN A 19 -13.26 -8.93 -8.39
CA GLN A 19 -13.54 -7.61 -8.94
C GLN A 19 -15.05 -7.35 -9.04
N THR A 20 -15.79 -8.28 -9.63
CA THR A 20 -17.24 -8.19 -9.76
C THR A 20 -17.93 -8.11 -8.39
N PHE A 21 -17.48 -8.93 -7.44
CA PHE A 21 -18.01 -8.93 -6.07
C PHE A 21 -17.87 -7.55 -5.41
N TYR A 22 -16.65 -7.01 -5.35
CA TYR A 22 -16.39 -5.74 -4.67
C TYR A 22 -17.04 -4.54 -5.37
N GLN A 23 -17.09 -4.56 -6.69
CA GLN A 23 -17.78 -3.51 -7.45
C GLN A 23 -19.29 -3.51 -7.18
N ASN A 24 -19.90 -4.69 -7.16
CA ASN A 24 -21.35 -4.82 -6.95
C ASN A 24 -21.76 -4.53 -5.49
N VAL A 25 -20.96 -4.95 -4.52
CA VAL A 25 -21.29 -4.78 -3.10
C VAL A 25 -21.00 -3.37 -2.61
N PHE A 26 -19.83 -2.81 -2.94
CA PHE A 26 -19.36 -1.55 -2.36
C PHE A 26 -19.21 -0.42 -3.37
N GLY A 27 -19.40 -0.67 -4.64
CA GLY A 27 -19.21 0.35 -5.68
C GLY A 27 -17.75 0.76 -5.89
N TRP A 28 -16.80 -0.05 -5.46
CA TRP A 28 -15.39 0.25 -5.62
C TRP A 28 -15.00 0.26 -7.10
N LYS A 29 -14.07 1.15 -7.47
CA LYS A 29 -13.49 1.16 -8.81
C LYS A 29 -12.22 0.31 -8.79
N ILE A 30 -12.19 -0.72 -9.64
CA ILE A 30 -11.05 -1.63 -9.73
C ILE A 30 -10.56 -1.65 -11.17
N LYS A 31 -9.33 -1.20 -11.38
CA LYS A 31 -8.71 -1.09 -12.72
C LYS A 31 -7.34 -1.76 -12.72
N GLN A 32 -7.06 -2.45 -13.81
CA GLN A 32 -5.74 -3.02 -14.04
C GLN A 32 -4.68 -1.91 -14.09
N MET A 33 -3.60 -2.11 -13.35
CA MET A 33 -2.46 -1.21 -13.35
C MET A 33 -1.42 -1.69 -14.36
N PRO A 34 -0.80 -0.79 -15.14
CA PRO A 34 0.34 -1.18 -15.98
C PRO A 34 1.51 -1.55 -15.07
N MET A 35 1.98 -2.79 -15.21
CA MET A 35 3.13 -3.31 -14.49
C MET A 35 4.26 -3.59 -15.50
N PRO A 36 5.53 -3.55 -15.07
CA PRO A 36 6.65 -3.93 -15.94
C PRO A 36 6.45 -5.32 -16.54
N ALA A 37 6.97 -5.55 -17.74
CA ALA A 37 6.92 -6.85 -18.41
C ALA A 37 7.47 -7.95 -17.50
N GLY A 38 6.72 -9.04 -17.34
CA GLY A 38 7.04 -10.13 -16.42
C GLY A 38 6.62 -9.90 -14.97
N GLY A 39 6.01 -8.74 -14.66
CA GLY A 39 5.43 -8.45 -13.35
C GLY A 39 4.10 -9.17 -13.12
N LEU A 40 3.68 -9.20 -11.85
CA LEU A 40 2.37 -9.76 -11.47
C LEU A 40 1.23 -8.91 -12.03
N GLU A 41 0.14 -9.56 -12.41
CA GLU A 41 -1.11 -8.89 -12.73
C GLU A 41 -1.66 -8.21 -11.48
N TYR A 42 -1.81 -6.88 -11.53
CA TYR A 42 -2.17 -6.06 -10.39
C TYR A 42 -3.28 -5.08 -10.74
N TYR A 43 -4.27 -4.95 -9.87
CA TYR A 43 -5.41 -4.06 -10.03
C TYR A 43 -5.45 -3.04 -8.90
N GLY A 44 -5.53 -1.77 -9.25
CA GLY A 44 -5.74 -0.70 -8.26
C GLY A 44 -7.20 -0.68 -7.81
N VAL A 45 -7.40 -0.61 -6.50
CA VAL A 45 -8.72 -0.55 -5.86
C VAL A 45 -8.93 0.84 -5.27
N THR A 46 -9.89 1.58 -5.82
CA THR A 46 -10.27 2.90 -5.33
C THR A 46 -11.55 2.78 -4.52
N THR A 47 -11.42 2.99 -3.21
CA THR A 47 -12.53 2.87 -2.25
C THR A 47 -13.13 4.22 -1.87
N ARG A 48 -12.45 5.32 -2.16
CA ARG A 48 -12.82 6.67 -1.77
C ARG A 48 -12.49 7.69 -2.85
N LYS A 49 -13.14 8.83 -2.81
CA LYS A 49 -12.75 10.00 -3.61
C LYS A 49 -11.61 10.75 -2.93
N ASP A 50 -10.88 11.55 -3.68
CA ASP A 50 -9.82 12.38 -3.13
C ASP A 50 -10.39 13.34 -2.06
N GLY A 51 -9.71 13.38 -0.91
CA GLY A 51 -10.10 14.18 0.24
C GLY A 51 -11.09 13.51 1.20
N GLU A 52 -11.70 12.40 0.83
CA GLU A 52 -12.54 11.60 1.74
C GLU A 52 -11.68 10.69 2.64
N ALA A 53 -12.22 10.32 3.78
CA ALA A 53 -11.60 9.33 4.66
C ALA A 53 -11.62 7.94 4.01
N GLY A 54 -10.59 7.16 4.27
CA GLY A 54 -10.47 5.80 3.76
C GLY A 54 -9.10 5.53 3.16
N ILE A 55 -8.90 4.29 2.77
CA ILE A 55 -7.64 3.77 2.23
C ILE A 55 -7.93 3.10 0.89
N ASN A 56 -7.14 3.42 -0.12
CA ASN A 56 -7.13 2.71 -1.39
C ASN A 56 -6.13 1.56 -1.33
N GLY A 57 -6.28 0.59 -2.21
CA GLY A 57 -5.43 -0.60 -2.18
C GLY A 57 -5.26 -1.28 -3.51
N GLY A 58 -4.98 -2.56 -3.46
CA GLY A 58 -4.78 -3.41 -4.62
C GLY A 58 -5.50 -4.74 -4.52
N LEU A 59 -5.75 -5.32 -5.67
CA LEU A 59 -6.27 -6.67 -5.86
C LEU A 59 -5.31 -7.39 -6.79
N MET A 60 -4.92 -8.61 -6.43
CA MET A 60 -3.94 -9.38 -7.18
C MET A 60 -4.25 -10.87 -7.13
N LYS A 61 -3.78 -11.59 -8.15
CA LYS A 61 -3.86 -13.05 -8.11
C LYS A 61 -3.02 -13.58 -6.94
N ARG A 62 -3.56 -14.55 -6.22
CA ARG A 62 -2.85 -15.22 -5.13
C ARG A 62 -1.58 -15.89 -5.65
N ASN A 63 -0.45 -15.62 -5.01
CA ASN A 63 0.86 -16.14 -5.43
C ASN A 63 1.13 -17.53 -4.88
N MET A 64 0.58 -17.83 -3.71
CA MET A 64 0.78 -19.11 -3.01
C MET A 64 -0.49 -19.49 -2.27
N PRO A 65 -0.73 -20.78 -2.06
CA PRO A 65 -1.89 -21.23 -1.28
C PRO A 65 -1.91 -20.60 0.10
N GLY A 66 -3.08 -20.08 0.50
CA GLY A 66 -3.25 -19.49 1.83
C GLY A 66 -2.64 -18.10 2.01
N GLN A 67 -2.18 -17.44 0.94
CA GLN A 67 -1.67 -16.06 1.03
C GLN A 67 -2.73 -15.15 1.66
N PRO A 68 -2.39 -14.47 2.79
CA PRO A 68 -3.36 -13.66 3.51
C PRO A 68 -3.52 -12.27 2.88
N PHE A 69 -4.59 -11.61 3.27
CA PHE A 69 -4.76 -10.17 3.13
C PHE A 69 -3.61 -9.43 3.84
N ALA A 70 -3.13 -8.34 3.25
CA ALA A 70 -2.04 -7.56 3.83
C ALA A 70 -2.37 -6.07 3.89
N ASN A 71 -1.95 -5.42 4.97
CA ASN A 71 -1.93 -3.98 5.10
C ASN A 71 -0.49 -3.47 5.04
N TYR A 72 -0.29 -2.29 4.46
CA TYR A 72 1.03 -1.68 4.31
C TYR A 72 1.14 -0.41 5.13
N VAL A 73 2.19 -0.33 5.95
CA VAL A 73 2.53 0.82 6.78
C VAL A 73 3.55 1.69 6.05
N ALA A 74 3.27 2.99 5.93
CA ALA A 74 4.21 3.93 5.30
C ALA A 74 5.36 4.26 6.25
N VAL A 75 6.59 4.12 5.77
CA VAL A 75 7.81 4.40 6.52
C VAL A 75 8.79 5.19 5.65
N LYS A 76 9.67 5.96 6.29
CA LYS A 76 10.73 6.71 5.60
C LYS A 76 11.86 5.83 5.12
N SER A 77 12.18 4.78 5.88
CA SER A 77 13.26 3.83 5.58
C SER A 77 12.82 2.43 5.95
N ILE A 78 12.58 1.59 4.95
CA ILE A 78 12.25 0.18 5.17
C ILE A 78 13.37 -0.53 5.94
N ASP A 79 14.63 -0.30 5.57
CA ASP A 79 15.75 -0.99 6.20
C ASP A 79 15.82 -0.68 7.70
N ASP A 80 15.63 0.57 8.10
CA ASP A 80 15.60 0.97 9.52
C ASP A 80 14.44 0.29 10.26
N PHE A 81 13.25 0.26 9.65
CA PHE A 81 12.08 -0.35 10.28
C PHE A 81 12.15 -1.87 10.33
N LEU A 82 12.76 -2.54 9.36
CA LEU A 82 13.02 -3.99 9.44
C LEU A 82 13.95 -4.31 10.61
N GLY A 83 14.93 -3.45 10.88
CA GLY A 83 15.76 -3.56 12.08
C GLY A 83 14.95 -3.46 13.37
N LYS A 84 14.01 -2.52 13.45
CA LYS A 84 13.08 -2.38 14.58
C LYS A 84 12.15 -3.58 14.73
N VAL A 85 11.63 -4.11 13.63
CA VAL A 85 10.80 -5.31 13.62
C VAL A 85 11.53 -6.47 14.26
N THR A 86 12.75 -6.75 13.82
CA THR A 86 13.58 -7.82 14.36
C THR A 86 13.91 -7.59 15.83
N ALA A 87 14.29 -6.38 16.20
CA ALA A 87 14.62 -6.02 17.58
C ALA A 87 13.44 -6.17 18.56
N ASN A 88 12.20 -6.11 18.04
CA ASN A 88 10.97 -6.20 18.83
C ASN A 88 10.27 -7.57 18.70
N GLY A 89 10.94 -8.59 18.21
CA GLY A 89 10.43 -9.97 18.19
C GLY A 89 9.70 -10.39 16.92
N GLY A 90 9.63 -9.53 15.93
CA GLY A 90 9.11 -9.88 14.59
C GLY A 90 10.17 -10.53 13.71
N SER A 91 9.79 -10.89 12.50
CA SER A 91 10.70 -11.50 11.52
C SER A 91 10.47 -10.95 10.12
N VAL A 92 11.56 -10.86 9.34
CA VAL A 92 11.51 -10.41 7.95
C VAL A 92 11.11 -11.58 7.05
N ILE A 93 10.04 -11.40 6.28
CA ILE A 93 9.58 -12.35 5.26
C ILE A 93 10.19 -12.01 3.90
N MET A 94 10.09 -10.75 3.51
CA MET A 94 10.65 -10.24 2.27
C MET A 94 11.40 -8.93 2.56
N PRO A 95 12.70 -8.84 2.28
CA PRO A 95 13.45 -7.62 2.46
C PRO A 95 13.00 -6.56 1.46
N ARG A 96 13.52 -5.34 1.60
CA ARG A 96 13.18 -4.22 0.72
C ARG A 96 13.35 -4.58 -0.74
N GLN A 97 12.29 -4.37 -1.52
CA GLN A 97 12.30 -4.51 -2.97
C GLN A 97 11.69 -3.26 -3.62
N GLU A 98 12.34 -2.75 -4.64
CA GLU A 98 11.76 -1.69 -5.46
C GLU A 98 10.57 -2.24 -6.26
N ILE A 99 9.43 -1.53 -6.23
CA ILE A 99 8.23 -1.94 -6.97
C ILE A 99 8.47 -1.78 -8.48
N ALA A 100 8.86 -0.58 -8.87
CA ALA A 100 9.23 -0.18 -10.22
C ALA A 100 9.92 1.19 -10.13
N PRO A 101 10.69 1.61 -11.13
CA PRO A 101 11.32 2.93 -11.11
C PRO A 101 10.32 4.06 -10.79
N GLY A 102 10.58 4.82 -9.73
CA GLY A 102 9.75 5.93 -9.27
C GLY A 102 8.49 5.57 -8.49
N MET A 103 8.22 4.28 -8.24
CA MET A 103 7.03 3.81 -7.51
C MET A 103 7.30 3.47 -6.03
N GLY A 104 8.50 3.67 -5.54
CA GLY A 104 8.88 3.34 -4.17
C GLY A 104 9.25 1.88 -3.97
N SER A 105 9.33 1.48 -2.72
CA SER A 105 9.77 0.14 -2.33
C SER A 105 8.80 -0.47 -1.31
N ILE A 106 8.80 -1.80 -1.25
CA ILE A 106 8.02 -2.57 -0.29
C ILE A 106 8.89 -3.60 0.43
N ALA A 107 8.41 -4.02 1.58
CA ALA A 107 8.93 -5.18 2.33
C ALA A 107 7.77 -5.86 3.04
N VAL A 108 7.98 -7.08 3.47
CA VAL A 108 6.97 -7.86 4.20
C VAL A 108 7.63 -8.44 5.45
N PHE A 109 6.93 -8.37 6.57
CA PHE A 109 7.37 -8.92 7.84
C PHE A 109 6.22 -9.64 8.55
N LYS A 110 6.57 -10.47 9.53
CA LYS A 110 5.64 -11.01 10.52
C LYS A 110 5.80 -10.30 11.85
N ASP A 111 4.71 -9.97 12.48
CA ASP A 111 4.69 -9.47 13.85
C ASP A 111 4.93 -10.60 14.87
N THR A 112 4.81 -10.31 16.15
CA THR A 112 4.99 -11.29 17.25
C THR A 112 3.88 -12.34 17.31
N GLU A 113 2.77 -12.12 16.62
CA GLU A 113 1.58 -12.98 16.61
C GLU A 113 1.41 -13.71 15.27
N GLU A 114 2.47 -13.83 14.48
CA GLU A 114 2.47 -14.49 13.15
C GLU A 114 1.61 -13.78 12.09
N ASN A 115 1.20 -12.54 12.31
CA ASN A 115 0.49 -11.76 11.32
C ASN A 115 1.44 -11.16 10.28
N MET A 116 1.08 -11.30 9.01
CA MET A 116 1.85 -10.74 7.91
C MET A 116 1.44 -9.30 7.63
N MET A 117 2.42 -8.40 7.61
CA MET A 117 2.24 -6.98 7.36
C MET A 117 3.25 -6.50 6.32
N GLY A 118 2.87 -5.46 5.58
CA GLY A 118 3.75 -4.81 4.63
C GLY A 118 4.31 -3.48 5.12
N LEU A 119 5.47 -3.12 4.62
CA LEU A 119 6.05 -1.78 4.72
C LEU A 119 6.09 -1.15 3.33
N TYR A 120 5.79 0.12 3.25
CA TYR A 120 5.88 0.91 2.04
C TYR A 120 6.78 2.12 2.26
N GLN A 121 7.78 2.27 1.41
CA GLN A 121 8.65 3.43 1.40
C GLN A 121 8.40 4.22 0.12
N PRO A 122 7.87 5.44 0.20
CA PRO A 122 7.65 6.28 -0.99
C PRO A 122 8.96 6.54 -1.74
N SER A 123 8.86 6.72 -3.05
CA SER A 123 10.01 7.16 -3.83
C SER A 123 10.44 8.58 -3.45
N LYS A 124 11.68 8.94 -3.77
CA LYS A 124 12.18 10.32 -3.55
C LYS A 124 11.30 11.37 -4.24
N GLN A 125 10.70 11.03 -5.38
CA GLN A 125 9.80 11.93 -6.11
C GLN A 125 8.47 12.10 -5.39
N GLU A 126 7.90 11.03 -4.84
CA GLU A 126 6.66 11.08 -4.05
C GLU A 126 6.86 11.86 -2.75
N MET A 127 7.98 11.66 -2.06
CA MET A 127 8.31 12.41 -0.85
C MET A 127 8.45 13.93 -1.11
N LYS A 128 8.95 14.33 -2.27
CA LYS A 128 9.07 15.75 -2.65
C LYS A 128 7.72 16.39 -2.97
N LYS A 129 6.74 15.64 -3.46
CA LYS A 129 5.39 16.15 -3.80
C LYS A 129 4.48 16.33 -2.58
N ALA A 130 4.65 15.53 -1.53
CA ALA A 130 3.78 15.52 -0.36
C ALA A 130 3.75 16.84 0.43
N PRO A 131 4.89 17.54 0.71
CA PRO A 131 4.89 18.81 1.42
C PRO A 131 4.20 19.95 0.67
N ALA A 132 4.30 19.98 -0.66
CA ALA A 132 3.69 21.04 -1.48
C ALA A 132 2.15 20.96 -1.48
N LYS A 133 1.56 19.78 -1.41
CA LYS A 133 0.10 19.60 -1.28
C LYS A 133 -0.42 20.07 0.08
N LYS A 134 0.33 19.83 1.16
CA LYS A 134 -0.02 20.29 2.52
C LYS A 134 0.05 21.82 2.63
N ALA A 135 1.06 22.46 2.04
CA ALA A 135 1.23 23.92 2.05
C ALA A 135 0.12 24.63 1.24
N LYS A 136 -0.32 24.07 0.10
CA LYS A 136 -1.44 24.62 -0.68
C LYS A 136 -2.78 24.52 0.07
N LYS A 137 -3.02 23.44 0.81
CA LYS A 137 -4.23 23.24 1.60
C LYS A 137 -4.27 24.19 2.80
N ALA A 138 -3.15 24.47 3.46
CA ALA A 138 -3.03 25.41 4.56
C ALA A 138 -3.21 26.87 4.09
N LYS A 139 -2.69 27.26 2.92
CA LYS A 139 -2.91 28.58 2.32
C LYS A 139 -4.36 28.82 1.93
N LYS A 140 -5.07 27.78 1.42
CA LYS A 140 -6.48 27.90 1.07
C LYS A 140 -7.38 28.00 2.32
N ALA A 141 -7.03 27.34 3.42
CA ALA A 141 -7.74 27.45 4.70
C ALA A 141 -7.53 28.83 5.37
N LYS A 142 -6.33 29.43 5.27
CA LYS A 142 -6.04 30.80 5.76
C LYS A 142 -6.77 31.89 4.96
N LYS A 143 -7.01 31.71 3.65
CA LYS A 143 -7.74 32.66 2.81
C LYS A 143 -9.27 32.65 3.03
N ARG A 144 -9.83 31.61 3.67
CA ARG A 144 -11.27 31.49 3.97
C ARG A 144 -11.65 32.00 5.39
N ARG A 145 -10.69 32.40 6.19
CA ARG A 145 -10.88 33.07 7.51
C ARG A 145 -10.70 34.57 7.38
#